data_5845ff09e4acb2a8ffb5284eb9fd96aa
#
_entry.id   5845ff09e4acb2a8ffb5284eb9fd96aa
#
_cell.length_a   1.000
_cell.length_b   1.000
_cell.length_c   1.000
_cell.angle_alpha   90.00
_cell.angle_beta   90.00
_cell.angle_gamma   90.00
#
_symmetry.space_group_name_H-M   'P 1'
#
loop_
_entity.id
_entity.type
_entity.pdbx_description
1 polymer ?
#
loop_
_entity_poly.entity_id
_entity_poly.type
_entity_poly.pdbx_seq_one_letter_code
_entity_poly.pdbx_strand_id
1 'polypeptide(L)'
;MLRSFRLTSRSTQHGITHRSPPSPFFAQTPTSATPCSPTRPSPPIAAGGGGGVEFRRKLHFLSAELHLDPFPLLAIHPALRSAPLLLLRNSLRLLTSHGLSARDDARVFSVFPSLLTSPPGEPLRFLSADAPLPPPLLCAAVVQSPRLLAASVPDTLSPALRFLRRRVSLRREPLPLAAALLLAFSVERTLLPKLLFLRGATGLPDPAVCAVLRRAPAILSYGIETNLTPKLQFLSERMGRDPAAELAEFPHYFAFSLEGRIRPRHEALRERGVEMSLKDMLTSNDDEFRERLLDATLSPTKARL
;
A
#
# COMPACT_ATOMS: atom_id res chain seq x y z
N MET A 1 38.19 13.84 -9.93
CA MET A 1 38.50 12.48 -10.38
C MET A 1 37.24 11.64 -10.33
N LEU A 2 36.52 11.60 -11.45
CA LEU A 2 35.26 10.84 -11.60
C LEU A 2 35.60 9.45 -12.13
N ARG A 3 35.32 8.41 -11.33
CA ARG A 3 35.40 7.04 -11.80
C ARG A 3 34.05 6.61 -12.36
N SER A 4 34.05 6.46 -13.69
CA SER A 4 32.96 5.84 -14.46
C SER A 4 32.82 4.37 -14.10
N PHE A 5 31.67 3.96 -13.58
CA PHE A 5 31.28 2.55 -13.54
C PHE A 5 30.57 2.19 -14.84
N ARG A 6 31.26 1.49 -15.72
CA ARG A 6 30.67 0.78 -16.86
C ARG A 6 30.14 -0.57 -16.37
N LEU A 7 28.86 -0.78 -16.48
CA LEU A 7 28.24 -2.10 -16.37
C LEU A 7 28.33 -2.79 -17.73
N THR A 8 29.18 -3.80 -17.82
CA THR A 8 29.24 -4.73 -18.95
C THR A 8 28.21 -5.83 -18.75
N SER A 9 27.18 -5.83 -19.58
CA SER A 9 26.24 -6.95 -19.72
C SER A 9 26.92 -8.10 -20.46
N ARG A 10 27.11 -9.25 -19.79
CA ARG A 10 27.38 -10.53 -20.42
C ARG A 10 26.09 -11.33 -20.53
N SER A 11 25.62 -11.44 -21.76
CA SER A 11 24.61 -12.39 -22.19
C SER A 11 25.23 -13.80 -22.19
N THR A 12 24.65 -14.73 -21.44
CA THR A 12 24.92 -16.15 -21.56
C THR A 12 23.60 -16.84 -21.87
N GLN A 13 23.44 -17.19 -23.14
CA GLN A 13 22.40 -18.12 -23.60
C GLN A 13 22.80 -19.52 -23.13
N HIS A 14 21.91 -20.19 -22.41
CA HIS A 14 21.96 -21.67 -22.27
C HIS A 14 20.55 -22.19 -22.62
N GLY A 15 20.59 -23.01 -23.69
CA GLY A 15 19.41 -23.69 -24.21
C GLY A 15 18.87 -24.73 -23.23
N ILE A 16 17.58 -24.77 -23.11
CA ILE A 16 16.84 -25.81 -22.39
C ILE A 16 16.13 -26.68 -23.41
N THR A 17 16.60 -27.90 -23.51
CA THR A 17 16.01 -29.01 -24.29
C THR A 17 14.76 -29.51 -23.61
N HIS A 18 13.65 -29.56 -24.39
CA HIS A 18 12.41 -30.26 -24.06
C HIS A 18 12.65 -31.75 -23.83
N ARG A 19 12.17 -32.29 -22.73
CA ARG A 19 11.87 -33.69 -22.53
C ARG A 19 10.46 -33.86 -22.01
N SER A 20 9.67 -34.57 -22.81
CA SER A 20 8.31 -35.04 -22.54
C SER A 20 8.30 -36.19 -21.52
N PRO A 21 7.22 -36.37 -20.73
CA PRO A 21 7.05 -37.50 -19.84
C PRO A 21 6.47 -38.73 -20.56
N PRO A 22 6.76 -39.96 -20.10
CA PRO A 22 6.18 -41.18 -20.65
C PRO A 22 4.81 -41.52 -20.05
N SER A 23 3.93 -42.03 -20.89
CA SER A 23 2.61 -42.56 -20.59
C SER A 23 2.64 -43.98 -19.97
N PRO A 24 1.55 -44.40 -19.32
CA PRO A 24 1.51 -45.61 -18.50
C PRO A 24 1.12 -46.87 -19.28
N PHE A 25 1.66 -48.00 -18.86
CA PHE A 25 1.34 -49.33 -19.38
C PHE A 25 0.21 -50.02 -18.61
N PHE A 26 -0.59 -50.76 -19.40
CA PHE A 26 -1.68 -51.67 -19.06
C PHE A 26 -1.27 -52.88 -18.25
N ALA A 27 -2.19 -53.45 -17.46
CA ALA A 27 -2.51 -54.91 -17.37
C ALA A 27 -3.70 -55.13 -16.48
N GLN A 28 -4.77 -55.58 -17.04
CA GLN A 28 -5.39 -56.94 -17.03
C GLN A 28 -6.18 -57.34 -15.77
N THR A 29 -7.48 -57.49 -15.98
CA THR A 29 -8.45 -58.25 -15.19
C THR A 29 -8.17 -59.76 -15.22
N PRO A 30 -8.68 -60.56 -14.25
CA PRO A 30 -9.95 -61.27 -14.54
C PRO A 30 -10.91 -61.55 -13.35
N THR A 31 -12.19 -61.62 -13.71
CA THR A 31 -13.25 -62.63 -13.53
C THR A 31 -13.91 -62.85 -12.16
N SER A 32 -15.20 -62.53 -12.15
CA SER A 32 -16.39 -63.26 -11.64
C SER A 32 -16.52 -63.68 -10.20
N ALA A 33 -17.49 -63.10 -9.52
CA ALA A 33 -18.55 -63.78 -8.75
C ALA A 33 -19.67 -62.79 -8.35
N THR A 34 -20.87 -63.03 -8.79
CA THR A 34 -22.16 -62.48 -8.31
C THR A 34 -22.83 -63.58 -7.47
N PRO A 35 -23.84 -63.35 -6.63
CA PRO A 35 -24.41 -62.15 -6.00
C PRO A 35 -24.72 -62.34 -4.53
N CYS A 36 -24.82 -61.26 -3.79
CA CYS A 36 -25.75 -61.16 -2.65
C CYS A 36 -26.07 -59.68 -2.41
N SER A 37 -27.30 -59.29 -2.61
CA SER A 37 -27.82 -58.00 -2.25
C SER A 37 -27.91 -57.87 -0.73
N PRO A 38 -27.31 -56.86 -0.14
CA PRO A 38 -27.80 -56.30 1.11
C PRO A 38 -28.49 -54.98 0.83
N THR A 39 -29.69 -54.88 1.29
CA THR A 39 -30.54 -53.72 1.48
C THR A 39 -29.72 -52.47 1.75
N ARG A 40 -29.81 -51.51 0.82
CA ARG A 40 -29.22 -50.19 0.96
C ARG A 40 -29.90 -49.46 2.12
N PRO A 41 -29.23 -49.09 3.18
CA PRO A 41 -29.81 -48.20 4.18
C PRO A 41 -30.01 -46.85 3.46
N SER A 42 -31.23 -46.36 3.49
CA SER A 42 -31.57 -45.00 3.06
C SER A 42 -30.63 -44.01 3.74
N PRO A 43 -30.00 -43.04 3.02
CA PRO A 43 -29.21 -42.04 3.68
C PRO A 43 -30.12 -41.28 4.66
N PRO A 44 -29.63 -40.93 5.86
CA PRO A 44 -30.40 -40.11 6.76
C PRO A 44 -30.74 -38.82 6.03
N ILE A 45 -32.02 -38.48 6.03
CA ILE A 45 -32.52 -37.19 5.56
C ILE A 45 -31.82 -36.18 6.46
N ALA A 46 -30.69 -35.59 5.94
CA ALA A 46 -30.05 -34.51 6.61
C ALA A 46 -31.09 -33.38 6.74
N ALA A 47 -31.38 -33.02 7.97
CA ALA A 47 -32.20 -31.85 8.32
C ALA A 47 -31.53 -30.59 7.76
N GLY A 48 -31.68 -30.37 6.45
CA GLY A 48 -31.05 -29.28 5.68
C GLY A 48 -31.86 -27.97 5.69
N GLY A 49 -32.75 -27.75 6.67
CA GLY A 49 -33.56 -26.53 6.73
C GLY A 49 -32.84 -25.28 7.27
N GLY A 50 -31.81 -25.43 8.11
CA GLY A 50 -31.16 -24.31 8.77
C GLY A 50 -30.15 -23.51 7.90
N GLY A 51 -29.39 -24.19 7.06
CA GLY A 51 -28.32 -23.56 6.26
C GLY A 51 -28.83 -22.58 5.22
N GLY A 52 -29.96 -22.86 4.57
CA GLY A 52 -30.54 -21.96 3.57
C GLY A 52 -31.14 -20.69 4.15
N VAL A 53 -31.70 -20.75 5.35
CA VAL A 53 -32.24 -19.58 6.06
C VAL A 53 -31.12 -18.67 6.54
N GLU A 54 -30.07 -19.25 7.13
CA GLU A 54 -28.90 -18.48 7.57
C GLU A 54 -28.16 -17.85 6.41
N PHE A 55 -28.01 -18.54 5.30
CA PHE A 55 -27.39 -17.99 4.08
C PHE A 55 -28.19 -16.81 3.53
N ARG A 56 -29.53 -16.89 3.46
CA ARG A 56 -30.39 -15.76 3.06
C ARG A 56 -30.23 -14.56 3.99
N ARG A 57 -30.14 -14.78 5.31
CA ARG A 57 -29.88 -13.71 6.28
C ARG A 57 -28.52 -13.05 6.07
N LYS A 58 -27.48 -13.80 5.69
CA LYS A 58 -26.16 -13.25 5.35
C LYS A 58 -26.23 -12.39 4.09
N LEU A 59 -26.91 -12.88 3.03
CA LEU A 59 -27.10 -12.09 1.81
C LEU A 59 -27.82 -10.78 2.12
N HIS A 60 -28.87 -10.82 2.92
CA HIS A 60 -29.59 -9.63 3.37
C HIS A 60 -28.69 -8.68 4.18
N PHE A 61 -27.88 -9.19 5.10
CA PHE A 61 -26.91 -8.42 5.87
C PHE A 61 -25.92 -7.70 4.96
N LEU A 62 -25.33 -8.41 4.00
CA LEU A 62 -24.36 -7.81 3.07
C LEU A 62 -25.01 -6.75 2.17
N SER A 63 -26.21 -6.99 1.64
CA SER A 63 -26.87 -6.08 0.71
C SER A 63 -27.59 -4.92 1.40
N ALA A 64 -28.34 -5.17 2.46
CA ALA A 64 -29.19 -4.17 3.10
C ALA A 64 -28.50 -3.40 4.25
N GLU A 65 -27.68 -4.09 5.07
CA GLU A 65 -26.99 -3.45 6.19
C GLU A 65 -25.63 -2.85 5.77
N LEU A 66 -24.86 -3.53 4.90
CA LEU A 66 -23.56 -3.06 4.44
C LEU A 66 -23.59 -2.37 3.06
N HIS A 67 -24.70 -2.42 2.34
CA HIS A 67 -24.85 -1.89 0.96
C HIS A 67 -23.80 -2.44 0.00
N LEU A 68 -23.43 -3.70 0.16
CA LEU A 68 -22.45 -4.40 -0.67
C LEU A 68 -23.13 -5.45 -1.54
N ASP A 69 -22.65 -5.63 -2.78
CA ASP A 69 -23.05 -6.77 -3.60
C ASP A 69 -22.46 -8.06 -3.02
N PRO A 70 -23.31 -9.02 -2.58
CA PRO A 70 -22.80 -10.24 -1.96
C PRO A 70 -22.12 -11.19 -2.95
N PHE A 71 -22.45 -11.15 -4.25
CA PHE A 71 -21.94 -12.12 -5.23
C PHE A 71 -20.44 -11.97 -5.49
N PRO A 72 -19.91 -10.79 -5.80
CA PRO A 72 -18.46 -10.59 -5.92
C PRO A 72 -17.71 -10.91 -4.63
N LEU A 73 -18.27 -10.54 -3.47
CA LEU A 73 -17.65 -10.82 -2.17
C LEU A 73 -17.53 -12.33 -1.89
N LEU A 74 -18.57 -13.09 -2.20
CA LEU A 74 -18.58 -14.56 -2.05
C LEU A 74 -17.65 -15.25 -3.04
N ALA A 75 -17.39 -14.65 -4.20
CA ALA A 75 -16.43 -15.16 -5.17
C ALA A 75 -14.98 -14.92 -4.70
N ILE A 76 -14.70 -13.72 -4.17
CA ILE A 76 -13.37 -13.35 -3.67
C ILE A 76 -13.05 -14.05 -2.34
N HIS A 77 -14.04 -14.19 -1.46
CA HIS A 77 -13.87 -14.76 -0.11
C HIS A 77 -14.93 -15.84 0.19
N PRO A 78 -14.75 -17.07 -0.32
CA PRO A 78 -15.73 -18.17 -0.17
C PRO A 78 -16.04 -18.54 1.29
N ALA A 79 -15.12 -18.27 2.23
CA ALA A 79 -15.31 -18.52 3.66
C ALA A 79 -16.53 -17.77 4.25
N LEU A 80 -16.99 -16.69 3.62
CA LEU A 80 -18.23 -15.98 4.00
C LEU A 80 -19.47 -16.90 3.95
N ARG A 81 -19.46 -17.95 3.12
CA ARG A 81 -20.58 -18.91 3.04
C ARG A 81 -20.78 -19.67 4.33
N SER A 82 -19.68 -20.13 4.91
CA SER A 82 -19.68 -20.96 6.13
C SER A 82 -19.62 -20.16 7.42
N ALA A 83 -19.10 -18.92 7.39
CA ALA A 83 -18.94 -18.08 8.58
C ALA A 83 -20.30 -17.77 9.23
N PRO A 84 -20.42 -17.83 10.57
CA PRO A 84 -21.65 -17.46 11.27
C PRO A 84 -22.01 -15.97 11.05
N LEU A 85 -23.30 -15.65 10.86
CA LEU A 85 -23.75 -14.25 10.71
C LEU A 85 -23.37 -13.39 11.93
N LEU A 86 -23.36 -13.98 13.12
CA LEU A 86 -22.93 -13.27 14.33
C LEU A 86 -21.49 -12.77 14.23
N LEU A 87 -20.60 -13.55 13.63
CA LEU A 87 -19.19 -13.15 13.42
C LEU A 87 -19.09 -11.93 12.50
N LEU A 88 -19.84 -11.94 11.38
CA LEU A 88 -19.89 -10.82 10.44
C LEU A 88 -20.39 -9.53 11.14
N ARG A 89 -21.47 -9.66 11.93
CA ARG A 89 -22.01 -8.52 12.70
C ARG A 89 -21.06 -8.01 13.78
N ASN A 90 -20.31 -8.91 14.42
CA ASN A 90 -19.31 -8.52 15.42
C ASN A 90 -18.17 -7.72 14.77
N SER A 91 -17.71 -8.10 13.57
CA SER A 91 -16.71 -7.35 12.81
C SER A 91 -17.21 -5.95 12.47
N LEU A 92 -18.46 -5.83 12.01
CA LEU A 92 -19.07 -4.51 11.74
C LEU A 92 -19.16 -3.66 13.01
N ARG A 93 -19.72 -4.18 14.09
CA ARG A 93 -19.85 -3.48 15.37
C ARG A 93 -18.51 -2.99 15.89
N LEU A 94 -17.47 -3.78 15.72
CA LEU A 94 -16.12 -3.43 16.16
C LEU A 94 -15.61 -2.20 15.41
N LEU A 95 -15.74 -2.12 14.09
CA LEU A 95 -15.33 -0.96 13.30
C LEU A 95 -16.18 0.27 13.65
N THR A 96 -17.50 0.12 13.71
CA THR A 96 -18.42 1.20 14.07
C THR A 96 -18.15 1.76 15.48
N SER A 97 -17.77 0.89 16.44
CA SER A 97 -17.43 1.33 17.81
C SER A 97 -16.16 2.20 17.87
N HIS A 98 -15.29 2.12 16.86
CA HIS A 98 -14.12 2.98 16.70
C HIS A 98 -14.40 4.24 15.87
N GLY A 99 -15.66 4.48 15.50
CA GLY A 99 -16.11 5.72 14.84
C GLY A 99 -16.10 5.68 13.30
N LEU A 100 -15.97 4.51 12.68
CA LEU A 100 -16.15 4.40 11.23
C LEU A 100 -17.62 4.61 10.87
N SER A 101 -17.86 5.31 9.75
CA SER A 101 -19.19 5.45 9.19
C SER A 101 -19.63 4.21 8.42
N ALA A 102 -20.93 4.00 8.22
CA ALA A 102 -21.47 2.89 7.43
C ALA A 102 -20.88 2.85 6.00
N ARG A 103 -20.62 4.02 5.40
CA ARG A 103 -19.97 4.12 4.08
C ARG A 103 -18.50 3.65 4.13
N ASP A 104 -17.80 4.00 5.19
CA ASP A 104 -16.41 3.60 5.38
C ASP A 104 -16.29 2.11 5.65
N ASP A 105 -17.18 1.56 6.47
CA ASP A 105 -17.29 0.13 6.73
C ASP A 105 -17.52 -0.65 5.42
N ALA A 106 -18.44 -0.20 4.58
CA ALA A 106 -18.69 -0.78 3.26
C ALA A 106 -17.42 -0.78 2.40
N ARG A 107 -16.70 0.35 2.34
CA ARG A 107 -15.45 0.47 1.60
C ARG A 107 -14.36 -0.47 2.13
N VAL A 108 -14.18 -0.55 3.44
CA VAL A 108 -13.20 -1.43 4.08
C VAL A 108 -13.49 -2.89 3.75
N PHE A 109 -14.74 -3.34 3.90
CA PHE A 109 -15.13 -4.72 3.63
C PHE A 109 -15.17 -5.08 2.14
N SER A 110 -15.41 -4.11 1.25
CA SER A 110 -15.31 -4.34 -0.21
C SER A 110 -13.87 -4.64 -0.64
N VAL A 111 -12.88 -3.96 -0.03
CA VAL A 111 -11.45 -4.15 -0.33
C VAL A 111 -10.88 -5.38 0.40
N PHE A 112 -11.31 -5.63 1.65
CA PHE A 112 -10.85 -6.74 2.48
C PHE A 112 -12.00 -7.53 3.09
N PRO A 113 -12.69 -8.38 2.30
CA PRO A 113 -13.81 -9.20 2.79
C PRO A 113 -13.44 -10.15 3.92
N SER A 114 -12.17 -10.54 4.02
CA SER A 114 -11.66 -11.40 5.09
C SER A 114 -11.84 -10.81 6.49
N LEU A 115 -11.89 -9.48 6.62
CA LEU A 115 -12.15 -8.81 7.90
C LEU A 115 -13.54 -9.09 8.47
N LEU A 116 -14.51 -9.49 7.62
CA LEU A 116 -15.82 -9.95 8.07
C LEU A 116 -15.74 -11.28 8.82
N THR A 117 -14.84 -12.16 8.41
CA THR A 117 -14.66 -13.50 8.99
C THR A 117 -13.53 -13.57 10.02
N SER A 118 -12.67 -12.56 10.08
CA SER A 118 -11.58 -12.44 11.04
C SER A 118 -11.62 -11.02 11.65
N PRO A 119 -12.34 -10.83 12.78
CA PRO A 119 -12.51 -9.51 13.39
C PRO A 119 -11.16 -8.88 13.75
N PRO A 120 -10.91 -7.60 13.35
CA PRO A 120 -9.62 -6.94 13.51
C PRO A 120 -9.41 -6.32 14.91
N GLY A 121 -9.80 -7.03 15.96
CA GLY A 121 -9.73 -6.51 17.34
C GLY A 121 -8.32 -6.22 17.83
N GLU A 122 -7.37 -7.10 17.51
CA GLU A 122 -5.97 -6.94 17.92
C GLU A 122 -5.29 -5.78 17.20
N PRO A 123 -5.35 -5.66 15.85
CA PRO A 123 -4.84 -4.48 15.15
C PRO A 123 -5.47 -3.16 15.58
N LEU A 124 -6.80 -3.11 15.79
CA LEU A 124 -7.48 -1.90 16.25
C LEU A 124 -7.01 -1.47 17.64
N ARG A 125 -6.88 -2.42 18.57
CA ARG A 125 -6.35 -2.14 19.90
C ARG A 125 -4.90 -1.63 19.83
N PHE A 126 -4.05 -2.24 19.02
CA PHE A 126 -2.68 -1.79 18.82
C PHE A 126 -2.63 -0.36 18.26
N LEU A 127 -3.43 -0.05 17.25
CA LEU A 127 -3.46 1.28 16.63
C LEU A 127 -3.99 2.36 17.58
N SER A 128 -4.88 2.02 18.49
CA SER A 128 -5.44 2.96 19.47
C SER A 128 -4.58 3.12 20.73
N ALA A 129 -3.95 2.05 21.21
CA ALA A 129 -3.21 2.04 22.48
C ALA A 129 -1.70 2.18 22.30
N ASP A 130 -1.08 1.37 21.42
CA ASP A 130 0.38 1.32 21.28
C ASP A 130 0.92 2.34 20.26
N ALA A 131 0.14 2.61 19.19
CA ALA A 131 0.45 3.63 18.18
C ALA A 131 -0.32 4.95 18.36
N PRO A 132 -0.88 5.26 19.51
CA PRO A 132 -1.96 6.16 19.95
C PRO A 132 -2.53 7.06 18.83
N LEU A 133 -3.31 6.45 17.93
CA LEU A 133 -4.00 7.19 16.89
C LEU A 133 -5.35 7.71 17.44
N PRO A 134 -5.58 9.03 17.43
CA PRO A 134 -6.90 9.57 17.77
C PRO A 134 -7.98 9.03 16.83
N PRO A 135 -9.26 8.89 17.28
CA PRO A 135 -10.32 8.29 16.49
C PRO A 135 -10.45 8.84 15.05
N PRO A 136 -10.41 10.15 14.79
CA PRO A 136 -10.49 10.66 13.42
C PRO A 136 -9.33 10.21 12.54
N LEU A 137 -8.13 10.15 13.11
CA LEU A 137 -6.93 9.73 12.40
C LEU A 137 -6.90 8.22 12.17
N LEU A 138 -7.37 7.44 13.15
CA LEU A 138 -7.55 6.00 13.02
C LEU A 138 -8.53 5.68 11.89
N CYS A 139 -9.70 6.32 11.86
CA CYS A 139 -10.68 6.16 10.79
C CYS A 139 -10.07 6.51 9.43
N ALA A 140 -9.42 7.66 9.30
CA ALA A 140 -8.76 8.08 8.06
C ALA A 140 -7.69 7.07 7.60
N ALA A 141 -6.87 6.56 8.53
CA ALA A 141 -5.83 5.57 8.22
C ALA A 141 -6.43 4.24 7.76
N VAL A 142 -7.47 3.75 8.44
CA VAL A 142 -8.17 2.50 8.09
C VAL A 142 -8.86 2.60 6.74
N VAL A 143 -9.55 3.70 6.46
CA VAL A 143 -10.24 3.92 5.18
C VAL A 143 -9.24 4.04 4.02
N GLN A 144 -8.11 4.70 4.23
CA GLN A 144 -7.05 4.82 3.22
C GLN A 144 -6.29 3.51 3.01
N SER A 145 -6.03 2.76 4.07
CA SER A 145 -5.31 1.50 4.03
C SER A 145 -5.94 0.45 4.95
N PRO A 146 -7.00 -0.24 4.48
CA PRO A 146 -7.63 -1.33 5.25
C PRO A 146 -6.66 -2.48 5.58
N ARG A 147 -5.52 -2.56 4.87
CA ARG A 147 -4.43 -3.52 5.17
C ARG A 147 -3.90 -3.41 6.60
N LEU A 148 -4.03 -2.23 7.23
CA LEU A 148 -3.67 -2.05 8.64
C LEU A 148 -4.42 -3.01 9.55
N LEU A 149 -5.68 -3.30 9.24
CA LEU A 149 -6.53 -4.22 10.00
C LEU A 149 -6.27 -5.69 9.70
N ALA A 150 -5.71 -5.99 8.54
CA ALA A 150 -5.35 -7.35 8.14
C ALA A 150 -3.89 -7.71 8.50
N ALA A 151 -3.09 -6.74 8.94
CA ALA A 151 -1.69 -6.93 9.26
C ALA A 151 -1.50 -7.57 10.64
N SER A 152 -0.53 -8.50 10.74
CA SER A 152 -0.11 -9.08 12.02
C SER A 152 0.52 -8.03 12.92
N VAL A 153 0.06 -7.94 14.17
CA VAL A 153 0.64 -7.03 15.16
C VAL A 153 2.09 -7.38 15.45
N PRO A 154 2.45 -8.64 15.82
CA PRO A 154 3.83 -8.99 16.16
C PRO A 154 4.79 -8.92 14.96
N ASP A 155 4.33 -9.30 13.75
CA ASP A 155 5.23 -9.46 12.60
C ASP A 155 5.32 -8.23 11.71
N THR A 156 4.32 -7.33 11.74
CA THR A 156 4.26 -6.18 10.84
C THR A 156 4.08 -4.85 11.58
N LEU A 157 2.98 -4.67 12.30
CA LEU A 157 2.63 -3.36 12.88
C LEU A 157 3.64 -2.92 13.94
N SER A 158 3.96 -3.79 14.91
CA SER A 158 4.89 -3.48 16.00
C SER A 158 6.33 -3.30 15.53
N PRO A 159 6.90 -4.13 14.62
CA PRO A 159 8.21 -3.87 14.03
C PRO A 159 8.25 -2.56 13.25
N ALA A 160 7.22 -2.24 12.44
CA ALA A 160 7.15 -0.99 11.70
C ALA A 160 7.12 0.24 12.62
N LEU A 161 6.32 0.20 13.69
CA LEU A 161 6.27 1.27 14.69
C LEU A 161 7.63 1.47 15.37
N ARG A 162 8.30 0.38 15.77
CA ARG A 162 9.64 0.42 16.35
C ARG A 162 10.67 1.00 15.39
N PHE A 163 10.60 0.62 14.10
CA PHE A 163 11.46 1.17 13.05
C PHE A 163 11.25 2.69 12.90
N LEU A 164 10.01 3.15 12.77
CA LEU A 164 9.71 4.58 12.65
C LEU A 164 10.19 5.37 13.88
N ARG A 165 9.95 4.86 15.09
CA ARG A 165 10.35 5.54 16.33
C ARG A 165 11.87 5.53 16.57
N ARG A 166 12.57 4.42 16.28
CA ARG A 166 14.00 4.25 16.60
C ARG A 166 14.92 4.66 15.46
N ARG A 167 14.66 4.19 14.24
CA ARG A 167 15.53 4.43 13.08
C ARG A 167 15.26 5.76 12.40
N VAL A 168 13.98 6.11 12.19
CA VAL A 168 13.60 7.40 11.60
C VAL A 168 13.54 8.51 12.65
N SER A 169 13.54 8.16 13.92
CA SER A 169 13.39 9.10 15.06
C SER A 169 12.06 9.87 15.01
N LEU A 170 11.03 9.24 14.49
CA LEU A 170 9.69 9.83 14.42
C LEU A 170 8.97 9.62 15.76
N ARG A 171 9.21 10.56 16.70
CA ARG A 171 8.66 10.51 18.08
C ARG A 171 7.43 11.41 18.26
N ARG A 172 6.94 12.00 17.18
CA ARG A 172 5.78 12.89 17.23
C ARG A 172 4.52 12.09 17.57
N GLU A 173 3.78 12.54 18.56
CA GLU A 173 2.48 11.97 18.96
C GLU A 173 1.41 13.07 18.90
N PRO A 174 0.27 12.75 18.26
CA PRO A 174 -0.04 11.53 17.51
C PRO A 174 0.83 11.40 16.24
N LEU A 175 1.02 10.15 15.78
CA LEU A 175 1.70 9.88 14.50
C LEU A 175 0.95 10.60 13.37
N PRO A 176 1.64 11.28 12.44
CA PRO A 176 0.97 11.83 11.26
C PRO A 176 0.38 10.71 10.39
N LEU A 177 -0.72 10.99 9.68
CA LEU A 177 -1.43 10.01 8.86
C LEU A 177 -0.49 9.23 7.91
N ALA A 178 0.42 9.94 7.24
CA ALA A 178 1.39 9.32 6.35
C ALA A 178 2.29 8.29 7.06
N ALA A 179 2.64 8.51 8.33
CA ALA A 179 3.42 7.57 9.12
C ALA A 179 2.55 6.39 9.62
N ALA A 180 1.29 6.65 9.99
CA ALA A 180 0.35 5.61 10.37
C ALA A 180 0.13 4.60 9.24
N LEU A 181 0.02 5.08 8.01
CA LEU A 181 -0.10 4.22 6.81
C LEU A 181 1.12 3.32 6.59
N LEU A 182 2.31 3.74 7.03
CA LEU A 182 3.53 2.94 6.91
C LEU A 182 3.56 1.72 7.84
N LEU A 183 2.73 1.69 8.87
CA LEU A 183 2.66 0.55 9.80
C LEU A 183 2.24 -0.75 9.11
N ALA A 184 1.53 -0.68 7.98
CA ALA A 184 1.13 -1.85 7.19
C ALA A 184 2.26 -2.44 6.32
N PHE A 185 3.46 -1.84 6.32
CA PHE A 185 4.58 -2.30 5.49
C PHE A 185 5.61 -3.08 6.29
N SER A 186 6.18 -4.14 5.68
CA SER A 186 7.31 -4.88 6.25
C SER A 186 8.55 -3.99 6.33
N VAL A 187 9.22 -4.05 7.46
CA VAL A 187 10.48 -3.33 7.67
C VAL A 187 11.55 -3.82 6.71
N GLU A 188 11.75 -5.14 6.64
CA GLU A 188 12.84 -5.78 5.88
C GLU A 188 12.63 -5.66 4.37
N ARG A 189 11.38 -5.83 3.92
CA ARG A 189 11.06 -5.87 2.47
C ARG A 189 10.80 -4.49 1.88
N THR A 190 10.41 -3.51 2.72
CA THR A 190 9.92 -2.23 2.19
C THR A 190 10.57 -1.02 2.83
N LEU A 191 10.51 -0.87 4.14
CA LEU A 191 10.92 0.39 4.79
C LEU A 191 12.43 0.56 4.81
N LEU A 192 13.16 -0.47 5.22
CA LEU A 192 14.63 -0.44 5.30
C LEU A 192 15.30 -0.31 3.93
N PRO A 193 14.91 -1.06 2.89
CA PRO A 193 15.48 -0.88 1.55
C PRO A 193 15.33 0.54 1.01
N LYS A 194 14.20 1.20 1.26
CA LYS A 194 13.96 2.57 0.82
C LYS A 194 14.80 3.59 1.58
N LEU A 195 14.96 3.41 2.88
CA LEU A 195 15.88 4.24 3.67
C LEU A 195 17.31 4.12 3.16
N LEU A 196 17.79 2.88 2.91
CA LEU A 196 19.13 2.62 2.38
C LEU A 196 19.29 3.17 0.95
N PHE A 197 18.26 3.04 0.11
CA PHE A 197 18.25 3.64 -1.22
C PHE A 197 18.40 5.15 -1.17
N LEU A 198 17.62 5.85 -0.36
CA LEU A 198 17.71 7.30 -0.22
C LEU A 198 19.11 7.74 0.22
N ARG A 199 19.68 7.06 1.21
CA ARG A 199 21.05 7.33 1.65
C ARG A 199 22.07 7.14 0.52
N GLY A 200 21.99 6.04 -0.21
CA GLY A 200 22.92 5.74 -1.32
C GLY A 200 22.76 6.69 -2.50
N ALA A 201 21.53 7.02 -2.88
CA ALA A 201 21.23 7.87 -4.03
C ALA A 201 21.50 9.36 -3.80
N THR A 202 21.43 9.83 -2.55
CA THR A 202 21.66 11.24 -2.21
C THR A 202 23.02 11.49 -1.56
N GLY A 203 23.70 10.47 -1.06
CA GLY A 203 24.93 10.63 -0.27
C GLY A 203 24.73 11.28 1.10
N LEU A 204 23.49 11.54 1.52
CA LEU A 204 23.19 12.15 2.81
C LEU A 204 23.56 11.19 3.96
N PRO A 205 24.11 11.71 5.07
CA PRO A 205 24.33 10.90 6.27
C PRO A 205 22.99 10.50 6.92
N ASP A 206 23.00 9.41 7.69
CA ASP A 206 21.80 8.84 8.34
C ASP A 206 20.94 9.90 9.08
N PRO A 207 21.51 10.83 9.88
CA PRO A 207 20.71 11.84 10.56
C PRO A 207 19.95 12.78 9.62
N ALA A 208 20.55 13.13 8.46
CA ALA A 208 19.95 14.00 7.47
C ALA A 208 18.82 13.27 6.70
N VAL A 209 19.04 12.00 6.29
CA VAL A 209 17.97 11.17 5.71
C VAL A 209 16.80 11.02 6.70
N CYS A 210 17.08 10.79 7.98
CA CYS A 210 16.05 10.73 9.00
C CYS A 210 15.30 12.07 9.17
N ALA A 211 15.99 13.22 9.04
CA ALA A 211 15.36 14.53 9.08
C ALA A 211 14.40 14.74 7.88
N VAL A 212 14.79 14.32 6.68
CA VAL A 212 13.95 14.30 5.47
C VAL A 212 12.71 13.43 5.70
N LEU A 213 12.89 12.22 6.18
CA LEU A 213 11.80 11.27 6.42
C LEU A 213 10.84 11.69 7.55
N ARG A 214 11.33 12.40 8.57
CA ARG A 214 10.44 12.98 9.61
C ARG A 214 9.53 14.07 9.06
N ARG A 215 10.00 14.85 8.09
CA ARG A 215 9.21 15.91 7.42
C ARG A 215 8.25 15.34 6.39
N ALA A 216 8.64 14.28 5.67
CA ALA A 216 7.86 13.63 4.64
C ALA A 216 7.89 12.10 4.75
N PRO A 217 7.23 11.48 5.75
CA PRO A 217 7.23 10.03 5.95
C PRO A 217 6.68 9.26 4.75
N ALA A 218 5.78 9.87 3.98
CA ALA A 218 5.18 9.28 2.78
C ALA A 218 6.22 8.82 1.75
N ILE A 219 7.44 9.35 1.76
CA ILE A 219 8.53 8.92 0.86
C ILE A 219 8.75 7.40 0.97
N LEU A 220 8.65 6.83 2.16
CA LEU A 220 8.80 5.39 2.39
C LEU A 220 7.66 4.55 1.78
N SER A 221 6.55 5.17 1.34
CA SER A 221 5.46 4.46 0.63
C SER A 221 5.71 4.37 -0.88
N TYR A 222 6.51 5.25 -1.46
CA TYR A 222 6.73 5.30 -2.91
C TYR A 222 7.64 4.17 -3.41
N GLY A 223 7.44 3.76 -4.66
CA GLY A 223 8.28 2.76 -5.33
C GLY A 223 9.66 3.33 -5.66
N ILE A 224 10.73 2.54 -5.45
CA ILE A 224 12.09 2.95 -5.79
C ILE A 224 12.19 3.19 -7.30
N GLU A 225 11.87 2.18 -8.10
CA GLU A 225 12.03 2.20 -9.55
C GLU A 225 10.99 3.06 -10.26
N THR A 226 9.76 3.11 -9.73
CA THR A 226 8.62 3.77 -10.38
C THR A 226 8.43 5.23 -9.97
N ASN A 227 9.02 5.66 -8.86
CA ASN A 227 8.85 7.03 -8.36
C ASN A 227 10.18 7.67 -7.95
N LEU A 228 10.94 7.06 -7.03
CA LEU A 228 12.10 7.72 -6.43
C LEU A 228 13.24 7.90 -7.43
N THR A 229 13.64 6.83 -8.14
CA THR A 229 14.74 6.84 -9.10
C THR A 229 14.49 7.83 -10.25
N PRO A 230 13.35 7.76 -10.98
CA PRO A 230 13.12 8.69 -12.10
C PRO A 230 13.12 10.16 -11.68
N LYS A 231 12.61 10.47 -10.48
CA LYS A 231 12.58 11.84 -9.98
C LYS A 231 13.94 12.34 -9.53
N LEU A 232 14.76 11.48 -8.90
CA LEU A 232 16.14 11.84 -8.54
C LEU A 232 16.99 12.06 -9.79
N GLN A 233 16.87 11.20 -10.80
CA GLN A 233 17.55 11.37 -12.08
C GLN A 233 17.12 12.66 -12.78
N PHE A 234 15.84 12.95 -12.85
CA PHE A 234 15.35 14.18 -13.44
C PHE A 234 15.88 15.42 -12.71
N LEU A 235 15.93 15.37 -11.38
CA LEU A 235 16.45 16.46 -10.54
C LEU A 235 17.94 16.73 -10.82
N SER A 236 18.77 15.69 -10.88
CA SER A 236 20.21 15.82 -11.10
C SER A 236 20.57 16.06 -12.57
N GLU A 237 20.01 15.26 -13.50
CA GLU A 237 20.45 15.27 -14.91
C GLU A 237 19.77 16.34 -15.76
N ARG A 238 18.48 16.60 -15.51
CA ARG A 238 17.69 17.54 -16.32
C ARG A 238 17.60 18.93 -15.70
N MET A 239 17.48 19.00 -14.36
CA MET A 239 17.40 20.28 -13.66
C MET A 239 18.78 20.78 -13.20
N GLY A 240 19.81 19.94 -13.22
CA GLY A 240 21.16 20.30 -12.79
C GLY A 240 21.28 20.63 -11.30
N ARG A 241 20.35 20.11 -10.46
CA ARG A 241 20.27 20.41 -9.03
C ARG A 241 20.87 19.26 -8.19
N ASP A 242 21.43 19.61 -7.05
CA ASP A 242 21.92 18.62 -6.10
C ASP A 242 20.76 17.96 -5.35
N PRO A 243 20.52 16.63 -5.54
CA PRO A 243 19.44 15.94 -4.85
C PRO A 243 19.52 15.99 -3.34
N ALA A 244 20.73 16.04 -2.77
CA ALA A 244 20.94 16.10 -1.32
C ALA A 244 20.43 17.43 -0.74
N ALA A 245 20.84 18.53 -1.33
CA ALA A 245 20.43 19.87 -0.92
C ALA A 245 18.92 20.08 -1.10
N GLU A 246 18.38 19.72 -2.27
CA GLU A 246 16.98 19.92 -2.59
C GLU A 246 16.05 19.06 -1.73
N LEU A 247 16.41 17.83 -1.43
CA LEU A 247 15.64 16.99 -0.51
C LEU A 247 15.70 17.45 0.95
N ALA A 248 16.85 17.98 1.36
CA ALA A 248 16.97 18.57 2.69
C ALA A 248 16.09 19.81 2.82
N GLU A 249 15.91 20.59 1.77
CA GLU A 249 15.06 21.78 1.75
C GLU A 249 13.58 21.40 1.56
N PHE A 250 13.24 20.65 0.51
CA PHE A 250 11.88 20.35 0.09
C PHE A 250 11.63 18.84 -0.13
N PRO A 251 11.53 18.02 0.94
CA PRO A 251 11.33 16.58 0.83
C PRO A 251 10.00 16.16 0.20
N HIS A 252 9.01 17.05 0.13
CA HIS A 252 7.72 16.80 -0.53
C HIS A 252 7.79 16.72 -2.06
N TYR A 253 8.95 16.99 -2.66
CA TYR A 253 9.20 16.84 -4.09
C TYR A 253 8.67 15.51 -4.67
N PHE A 254 8.87 14.40 -3.96
CA PHE A 254 8.42 13.08 -4.40
C PHE A 254 6.89 12.89 -4.45
N ALA A 255 6.11 13.76 -3.82
CA ALA A 255 4.67 13.68 -3.84
C ALA A 255 4.06 14.15 -5.17
N PHE A 256 4.79 14.96 -5.95
CA PHE A 256 4.31 15.52 -7.20
C PHE A 256 4.54 14.58 -8.38
N SER A 257 3.65 14.62 -9.37
CA SER A 257 3.79 13.84 -10.60
C SER A 257 4.97 14.35 -11.44
N LEU A 258 5.86 13.44 -11.86
CA LEU A 258 7.00 13.79 -12.72
C LEU A 258 6.50 14.34 -14.07
N GLU A 259 5.66 13.58 -14.76
CA GLU A 259 5.16 13.93 -16.09
C GLU A 259 4.06 15.01 -16.06
N GLY A 260 3.19 14.97 -15.02
CA GLY A 260 2.04 15.89 -14.95
C GLY A 260 2.37 17.27 -14.33
N ARG A 261 3.47 17.42 -13.57
CA ARG A 261 3.76 18.68 -12.90
C ARG A 261 5.23 19.08 -12.93
N ILE A 262 6.15 18.19 -12.53
CA ILE A 262 7.57 18.56 -12.40
C ILE A 262 8.16 18.93 -13.75
N ARG A 263 8.07 18.04 -14.74
CA ARG A 263 8.62 18.24 -16.08
C ARG A 263 8.03 19.46 -16.80
N PRO A 264 6.70 19.62 -16.93
CA PRO A 264 6.12 20.74 -17.65
C PRO A 264 6.50 22.10 -17.06
N ARG A 265 6.52 22.18 -15.71
CA ARG A 265 6.87 23.42 -15.03
C ARG A 265 8.35 23.76 -15.14
N HIS A 266 9.23 22.76 -15.07
CA HIS A 266 10.66 22.95 -15.31
C HIS A 266 10.93 23.43 -16.75
N GLU A 267 10.29 22.82 -17.74
CA GLU A 267 10.43 23.21 -19.14
C GLU A 267 9.96 24.66 -19.37
N ALA A 268 8.83 25.04 -18.78
CA ALA A 268 8.34 26.43 -18.86
C ALA A 268 9.26 27.45 -18.21
N LEU A 269 9.93 27.13 -17.11
CA LEU A 269 10.97 27.97 -16.48
C LEU A 269 12.19 28.06 -17.35
N ARG A 270 12.67 26.95 -17.90
CA ARG A 270 13.87 26.90 -18.77
C ARG A 270 13.67 27.70 -20.05
N GLU A 271 12.51 27.59 -20.69
CA GLU A 271 12.20 28.37 -21.92
C GLU A 271 12.25 29.86 -21.69
N ARG A 272 11.97 30.33 -20.48
CA ARG A 272 11.98 31.77 -20.14
C ARG A 272 13.25 32.23 -19.42
N GLY A 273 14.19 31.31 -19.19
CA GLY A 273 15.43 31.60 -18.45
C GLY A 273 15.18 32.01 -16.99
N VAL A 274 14.10 31.55 -16.38
CA VAL A 274 13.71 31.89 -15.01
C VAL A 274 14.15 30.79 -14.06
N GLU A 275 14.79 31.17 -12.96
CA GLU A 275 15.09 30.25 -11.84
C GLU A 275 14.05 30.39 -10.71
N MET A 276 13.61 29.26 -10.17
CA MET A 276 12.64 29.21 -9.09
C MET A 276 12.96 28.05 -8.15
N SER A 277 12.68 28.20 -6.84
CA SER A 277 12.84 27.08 -5.90
C SER A 277 11.88 25.93 -6.23
N LEU A 278 12.24 24.67 -5.90
CA LEU A 278 11.34 23.52 -6.07
C LEU A 278 10.01 23.72 -5.33
N LYS A 279 10.08 24.33 -4.17
CA LYS A 279 8.89 24.62 -3.36
C LYS A 279 7.94 25.56 -4.10
N ASP A 280 8.44 26.69 -4.58
CA ASP A 280 7.61 27.68 -5.27
C ASP A 280 7.09 27.14 -6.61
N MET A 281 7.92 26.39 -7.34
CA MET A 281 7.54 25.74 -8.58
C MET A 281 6.41 24.73 -8.38
N LEU A 282 6.40 23.93 -7.30
CA LEU A 282 5.53 22.74 -7.17
C LEU A 282 4.32 22.94 -6.26
N THR A 283 4.39 23.84 -5.24
CA THR A 283 3.29 24.00 -4.28
C THR A 283 2.18 24.92 -4.79
N SER A 284 2.47 25.85 -5.69
CA SER A 284 1.49 26.73 -6.32
C SER A 284 0.50 25.96 -7.20
N ASN A 285 -0.74 26.42 -7.30
CA ASN A 285 -1.67 25.94 -8.32
C ASN A 285 -1.22 26.37 -9.73
N ASP A 286 -1.91 25.97 -10.79
CA ASP A 286 -1.42 26.24 -12.17
C ASP A 286 -1.56 27.73 -12.55
N ASP A 287 -2.55 28.43 -12.04
CA ASP A 287 -2.75 29.86 -12.30
C ASP A 287 -1.73 30.69 -11.54
N GLU A 288 -1.52 30.42 -10.25
CA GLU A 288 -0.47 31.02 -9.44
C GLU A 288 0.94 30.77 -10.01
N PHE A 289 1.18 29.58 -10.57
CA PHE A 289 2.46 29.28 -11.20
C PHE A 289 2.66 30.13 -12.46
N ARG A 290 1.62 30.29 -13.30
CA ARG A 290 1.68 31.14 -14.50
C ARG A 290 1.91 32.61 -14.14
N GLU A 291 1.23 33.12 -13.13
CA GLU A 291 1.42 34.49 -12.63
C GLU A 291 2.86 34.72 -12.15
N ARG A 292 3.38 33.86 -11.28
CA ARG A 292 4.76 33.92 -10.78
C ARG A 292 5.79 33.83 -11.91
N LEU A 293 5.53 33.01 -12.93
CA LEU A 293 6.37 32.85 -14.08
C LEU A 293 6.39 34.13 -14.93
N LEU A 294 5.25 34.81 -15.12
CA LEU A 294 5.15 36.09 -15.80
C LEU A 294 5.87 37.21 -15.03
N ASP A 295 5.62 37.32 -13.72
CA ASP A 295 6.28 38.28 -12.85
C ASP A 295 7.81 38.15 -12.85
N ALA A 296 8.31 36.92 -12.78
CA ALA A 296 9.72 36.62 -12.81
C ALA A 296 10.35 36.92 -14.20
N THR A 297 9.57 36.75 -15.28
CA THR A 297 9.99 37.10 -16.64
C THR A 297 10.07 38.62 -16.84
N LEU A 298 9.13 39.38 -16.29
CA LEU A 298 9.04 40.83 -16.42
C LEU A 298 9.99 41.56 -15.45
N SER A 299 10.43 40.93 -14.37
CA SER A 299 11.32 41.53 -13.35
C SER A 299 12.60 40.71 -13.15
N PRO A 300 13.51 40.67 -14.15
CA PRO A 300 14.70 39.80 -14.09
C PRO A 300 15.72 40.19 -13.00
N THR A 301 15.56 41.33 -12.36
CA THR A 301 16.53 41.89 -11.41
C THR A 301 16.39 41.32 -9.97
N LYS A 302 15.32 40.62 -9.64
CA LYS A 302 15.10 40.06 -8.29
C LYS A 302 15.56 38.61 -8.10
N ALA A 303 16.01 37.93 -9.14
CA ALA A 303 16.39 36.50 -9.09
C ALA A 303 17.90 36.26 -8.84
N ARG A 304 18.68 37.28 -8.53
CA ARG A 304 20.14 37.18 -8.28
C ARG A 304 20.55 37.75 -6.93
N LEU A 305 19.87 37.40 -5.86
CA LEU A 305 20.34 37.65 -4.47
C LEU A 305 20.11 36.43 -3.62
#